data_fdad96bcb08bb2666f61c35332e8af36
#
_entry.id   fdad96bcb08bb2666f61c35332e8af36
#
_cell.length_a   1.000
_cell.length_b   1.000
_cell.length_c   1.000
_cell.angle_alpha   90.00
_cell.angle_beta   90.00
_cell.angle_gamma   90.00
#
_symmetry.space_group_name_H-M   'P 1'
#
loop_
_entity.id
_entity.type
_entity.pdbx_description
1 polymer ?
#
loop_
_entity_poly.entity_id
_entity_poly.type
_entity_poly.pdbx_seq_one_letter_code
_entity_poly.pdbx_strand_id
1 'polypeptide(L)'
;MQEAVRFLSPDAEPVNRPDLIDQALVARRGSEAASRGFPLTIRGLRKAFGANEVLRGIDLHIPAGQFVAIVGRSGCGKSTLLRLIAGLETIDAGTIGFGEAARPEDIRVMFQEPRLLPWARVLSNVEVGLGRDRASADAQARAETALGEVGLDDKRAQWPAVLSGGQKQRVALARALVSHPRVLAFDEPLGALDALTRISMQRLLERVWQDQGFTAILVTHDVAEAVALADRVLVIEDGRIAHDVNVDIPRPRRRGSADLAALEGSILRDLLKSGDDPSDQ
;
A
#
# COMPACT_ATOMS: atom_id res chain seq x y z
N MET A 1 19.03 18.92 19.12
CA MET A 1 17.98 18.84 18.08
C MET A 1 17.31 17.47 18.21
N GLN A 2 16.35 17.40 19.15
CA GLN A 2 15.64 16.17 19.52
C GLN A 2 14.14 16.45 19.38
N GLU A 3 13.61 16.35 18.17
CA GLU A 3 12.15 16.35 17.94
C GLU A 3 11.83 15.61 16.63
N ALA A 4 12.06 14.29 16.61
CA ALA A 4 11.80 13.50 15.40
C ALA A 4 10.75 12.40 15.56
N VAL A 5 10.25 12.14 16.77
CA VAL A 5 9.21 11.11 16.96
C VAL A 5 8.27 11.55 18.08
N ARG A 6 7.05 11.95 17.75
CA ARG A 6 5.96 12.10 18.72
C ARG A 6 5.15 10.82 18.77
N PHE A 7 5.37 10.04 19.81
CA PHE A 7 4.47 8.96 20.22
C PHE A 7 3.31 9.54 21.02
N LEU A 8 2.10 9.10 20.76
CA LEU A 8 0.99 9.27 21.69
C LEU A 8 1.24 8.31 22.85
N SER A 9 1.22 8.84 24.09
CA SER A 9 1.44 8.09 25.31
C SER A 9 0.45 6.91 25.46
N PRO A 10 0.87 5.79 26.10
CA PRO A 10 0.03 4.60 26.29
C PRO A 10 -1.23 4.82 27.15
N ASP A 11 -1.36 5.97 27.83
CA ASP A 11 -2.56 6.35 28.59
C ASP A 11 -3.55 7.21 27.79
N ALA A 12 -3.33 7.38 26.47
CA ALA A 12 -4.30 8.02 25.64
C ALA A 12 -5.48 7.08 25.43
N GLU A 13 -6.65 7.48 25.93
CA GLU A 13 -7.94 6.86 25.57
C GLU A 13 -7.98 6.59 24.06
N PRO A 14 -8.63 5.50 23.60
CA PRO A 14 -8.71 5.21 22.17
C PRO A 14 -9.19 6.46 21.45
N VAL A 15 -8.34 7.00 20.55
CA VAL A 15 -8.56 8.28 19.83
C VAL A 15 -9.69 8.05 18.82
N ASN A 16 -10.89 7.91 19.34
CA ASN A 16 -12.13 7.99 18.57
C ASN A 16 -12.64 9.43 18.70
N ARG A 17 -11.90 10.40 18.12
CA ARG A 17 -12.31 11.80 18.05
C ARG A 17 -12.56 12.17 16.59
N PRO A 18 -13.83 12.27 16.19
CA PRO A 18 -14.22 12.78 14.86
C PRO A 18 -13.58 14.13 14.51
N ASP A 19 -13.38 14.97 15.51
CA ASP A 19 -12.79 16.30 15.42
C ASP A 19 -11.31 16.31 14.96
N LEU A 20 -10.51 15.26 15.22
CA LEU A 20 -9.14 15.19 14.73
C LEU A 20 -9.08 14.82 13.23
N ILE A 21 -10.05 14.05 12.76
CA ILE A 21 -10.21 13.75 11.33
C ILE A 21 -10.60 15.03 10.59
N ASP A 22 -11.53 15.82 11.13
CA ASP A 22 -11.99 17.09 10.54
C ASP A 22 -10.91 18.18 10.59
N GLN A 23 -10.11 18.27 11.67
CA GLN A 23 -8.99 19.23 11.76
C GLN A 23 -7.83 18.88 10.81
N ALA A 24 -7.52 17.59 10.62
CA ALA A 24 -6.54 17.14 9.63
C ALA A 24 -6.99 17.43 8.19
N LEU A 25 -8.29 17.35 7.91
CA LEU A 25 -8.91 17.72 6.64
C LEU A 25 -8.81 19.23 6.34
N VAL A 26 -8.93 20.08 7.37
CA VAL A 26 -8.87 21.56 7.22
C VAL A 26 -7.44 22.06 7.06
N ALA A 27 -6.47 21.50 7.79
CA ALA A 27 -5.08 21.98 7.81
C ALA A 27 -4.28 21.67 6.52
N ARG A 28 -4.73 20.75 5.66
CA ARG A 28 -4.00 20.29 4.47
C ARG A 28 -4.61 20.65 3.12
N ARG A 29 -5.66 21.46 3.06
CA ARG A 29 -6.24 21.96 1.79
C ARG A 29 -5.25 22.72 0.89
N GLY A 30 -4.10 23.13 1.40
CA GLY A 30 -3.06 23.81 0.64
C GLY A 30 -2.09 22.90 -0.15
N SER A 31 -2.05 21.58 0.15
CA SER A 31 -1.12 20.62 -0.48
C SER A 31 -1.79 19.70 -1.51
N GLU A 32 -3.12 19.67 -1.58
CA GLU A 32 -3.88 18.73 -2.45
C GLU A 32 -3.82 19.07 -3.95
N ALA A 33 -3.33 20.26 -4.33
CA ALA A 33 -3.38 20.73 -5.71
C ALA A 33 -2.41 20.02 -6.69
N ALA A 34 -1.47 19.20 -6.19
CA ALA A 34 -0.43 18.56 -7.01
C ALA A 34 -0.53 17.02 -7.09
N SER A 35 -1.33 16.37 -6.24
CA SER A 35 -1.43 14.91 -6.22
C SER A 35 -2.50 14.40 -7.19
N ARG A 36 -2.14 13.40 -8.01
CA ARG A 36 -3.11 12.68 -8.86
C ARG A 36 -3.88 11.61 -8.10
N GLY A 37 -3.50 11.29 -6.85
CA GLY A 37 -4.15 10.30 -6.01
C GLY A 37 -5.56 10.71 -5.57
N PHE A 38 -6.33 9.75 -5.08
CA PHE A 38 -7.57 10.01 -4.35
C PHE A 38 -7.37 9.86 -2.85
N PRO A 39 -8.00 10.70 -2.02
CA PRO A 39 -8.04 10.45 -0.59
C PRO A 39 -8.88 9.21 -0.31
N LEU A 40 -8.52 8.48 0.74
CA LEU A 40 -9.29 7.35 1.25
C LEU A 40 -9.80 7.69 2.64
N THR A 41 -11.10 7.51 2.87
CA THR A 41 -11.72 7.65 4.19
C THR A 41 -12.48 6.37 4.53
N ILE A 42 -12.19 5.79 5.68
CA ILE A 42 -12.85 4.60 6.24
C ILE A 42 -13.46 5.01 7.56
N ARG A 43 -14.72 4.62 7.80
CA ARG A 43 -15.43 4.93 9.06
C ARG A 43 -16.12 3.67 9.58
N GLY A 44 -15.77 3.28 10.82
CA GLY A 44 -16.36 2.19 11.57
C GLY A 44 -16.36 0.85 10.84
N LEU A 45 -15.33 0.57 10.03
CA LEU A 45 -15.29 -0.61 9.15
C LEU A 45 -15.20 -1.90 9.96
N ARG A 46 -16.16 -2.81 9.74
CA ARG A 46 -16.18 -4.15 10.35
C ARG A 46 -16.27 -5.22 9.29
N LYS A 47 -15.61 -6.36 9.59
CA LYS A 47 -15.67 -7.56 8.77
C LYS A 47 -15.55 -8.80 9.61
N ALA A 48 -16.46 -9.75 9.39
CA ALA A 48 -16.41 -11.07 10.01
C ALA A 48 -16.47 -12.18 8.94
N PHE A 49 -15.90 -13.32 9.25
CA PHE A 49 -16.05 -14.56 8.50
C PHE A 49 -16.61 -15.63 9.44
N GLY A 50 -17.90 -15.91 9.30
CA GLY A 50 -18.63 -16.72 10.27
C GLY A 50 -18.64 -16.07 11.65
N ALA A 51 -18.18 -16.76 12.67
CA ALA A 51 -18.10 -16.24 14.05
C ALA A 51 -16.82 -15.42 14.32
N ASN A 52 -15.87 -15.38 13.39
CA ASN A 52 -14.59 -14.68 13.58
C ASN A 52 -14.67 -13.26 13.05
N GLU A 53 -14.72 -12.26 13.95
CA GLU A 53 -14.63 -10.85 13.59
C GLU A 53 -13.15 -10.46 13.35
N VAL A 54 -12.79 -10.24 12.09
CA VAL A 54 -11.43 -9.96 11.64
C VAL A 54 -11.11 -8.47 11.68
N LEU A 55 -12.08 -7.58 11.39
CA LEU A 55 -11.94 -6.13 11.54
C LEU A 55 -13.01 -5.61 12.48
N ARG A 56 -12.59 -4.82 13.47
CA ARG A 56 -13.39 -4.46 14.64
C ARG A 56 -13.58 -2.95 14.78
N GLY A 57 -14.03 -2.30 13.70
CA GLY A 57 -14.29 -0.86 13.70
C GLY A 57 -13.05 -0.05 13.36
N ILE A 58 -12.55 -0.18 12.13
CA ILE A 58 -11.43 0.62 11.63
C ILE A 58 -11.95 1.99 11.20
N ASP A 59 -11.32 3.04 11.75
CA ASP A 59 -11.43 4.43 11.31
C ASP A 59 -10.08 4.88 10.77
N LEU A 60 -10.04 5.38 9.53
CA LEU A 60 -8.80 5.76 8.85
C LEU A 60 -9.06 6.83 7.81
N HIS A 61 -8.19 7.84 7.78
CA HIS A 61 -8.09 8.78 6.68
C HIS A 61 -6.69 8.78 6.09
N ILE A 62 -6.60 8.62 4.76
CA ILE A 62 -5.35 8.71 3.99
C ILE A 62 -5.51 9.86 3.02
N PRO A 63 -4.70 10.94 3.12
CA PRO A 63 -4.68 12.04 2.16
C PRO A 63 -4.33 11.57 0.74
N ALA A 64 -4.80 12.30 -0.25
CA ALA A 64 -4.43 12.07 -1.65
C ALA A 64 -2.91 12.07 -1.85
N GLY A 65 -2.39 11.07 -2.56
CA GLY A 65 -0.97 10.91 -2.87
C GLY A 65 -0.08 10.44 -1.72
N GLN A 66 -0.61 10.21 -0.52
CA GLN A 66 0.19 9.68 0.58
C GLN A 66 0.57 8.21 0.34
N PHE A 67 1.77 7.83 0.73
CA PHE A 67 2.21 6.44 0.80
C PHE A 67 2.02 5.92 2.23
N VAL A 68 1.10 4.99 2.43
CA VAL A 68 0.81 4.39 3.74
C VAL A 68 1.21 2.92 3.73
N ALA A 69 1.94 2.47 4.75
CA ALA A 69 2.18 1.06 4.99
C ALA A 69 1.31 0.54 6.14
N ILE A 70 0.83 -0.69 6.00
CA ILE A 70 0.05 -1.41 7.01
C ILE A 70 0.85 -2.63 7.41
N VAL A 71 1.27 -2.67 8.68
CA VAL A 71 2.03 -3.77 9.27
C VAL A 71 1.25 -4.43 10.40
N GLY A 72 1.67 -5.62 10.81
CA GLY A 72 1.05 -6.37 11.89
C GLY A 72 1.28 -7.87 11.74
N ARG A 73 0.90 -8.66 12.73
CA ARG A 73 1.08 -10.13 12.76
C ARG A 73 0.25 -10.82 11.66
N SER A 74 0.61 -12.05 11.31
CA SER A 74 -0.21 -12.87 10.42
C SER A 74 -1.62 -13.05 11.00
N GLY A 75 -2.64 -12.92 10.14
CA GLY A 75 -4.04 -13.10 10.55
C GLY A 75 -4.72 -11.89 11.21
N CYS A 76 -4.02 -10.79 11.50
CA CYS A 76 -4.61 -9.61 12.16
C CYS A 76 -5.57 -8.76 11.28
N GLY A 77 -5.80 -9.15 10.01
CA GLY A 77 -6.77 -8.49 9.14
C GLY A 77 -6.22 -7.59 8.03
N LYS A 78 -4.88 -7.45 7.85
CA LYS A 78 -4.25 -6.56 6.84
C LYS A 78 -4.74 -6.82 5.41
N SER A 79 -4.61 -8.06 4.93
CA SER A 79 -5.05 -8.41 3.58
C SER A 79 -6.57 -8.34 3.43
N THR A 80 -7.34 -8.56 4.51
CA THR A 80 -8.79 -8.36 4.52
C THR A 80 -9.11 -6.88 4.33
N LEU A 81 -8.46 -5.98 5.09
CA LEU A 81 -8.63 -4.54 4.94
C LEU A 81 -8.28 -4.09 3.52
N LEU A 82 -7.17 -4.56 2.97
CA LEU A 82 -6.76 -4.23 1.60
C LEU A 82 -7.77 -4.71 0.57
N ARG A 83 -8.33 -5.93 0.72
CA ARG A 83 -9.36 -6.47 -0.20
C ARG A 83 -10.66 -5.67 -0.12
N LEU A 84 -11.07 -5.22 1.06
CA LEU A 84 -12.24 -4.36 1.24
C LEU A 84 -12.03 -2.99 0.58
N ILE A 85 -10.85 -2.37 0.75
CA ILE A 85 -10.46 -1.12 0.09
C ILE A 85 -10.51 -1.27 -1.43
N ALA A 86 -10.08 -2.43 -1.94
CA ALA A 86 -10.07 -2.73 -3.37
C ALA A 86 -11.42 -3.15 -3.94
N GLY A 87 -12.47 -3.26 -3.12
CA GLY A 87 -13.78 -3.75 -3.53
C GLY A 87 -13.81 -5.23 -3.93
N LEU A 88 -12.82 -6.01 -3.49
CA LEU A 88 -12.70 -7.45 -3.73
C LEU A 88 -13.41 -8.29 -2.67
N GLU A 89 -13.91 -7.64 -1.63
CA GLU A 89 -14.65 -8.25 -0.53
C GLU A 89 -15.79 -7.31 -0.11
N THR A 90 -16.85 -7.85 0.47
CA THR A 90 -18.02 -7.08 0.92
C THR A 90 -17.84 -6.59 2.36
N ILE A 91 -18.29 -5.37 2.62
CA ILE A 91 -18.30 -4.75 3.95
C ILE A 91 -19.50 -5.29 4.74
N ASP A 92 -19.31 -5.63 6.02
CA ASP A 92 -20.40 -6.03 6.91
C ASP A 92 -20.99 -4.80 7.64
N ALA A 93 -20.15 -3.83 8.03
CA ALA A 93 -20.58 -2.55 8.59
C ALA A 93 -19.52 -1.46 8.35
N GLY A 94 -19.93 -0.20 8.44
CA GLY A 94 -19.08 0.96 8.18
C GLY A 94 -19.12 1.42 6.72
N THR A 95 -18.16 2.27 6.34
CA THR A 95 -18.07 2.85 4.99
C THR A 95 -16.62 2.99 4.53
N ILE A 96 -16.40 2.88 3.21
CA ILE A 96 -15.15 3.23 2.53
C ILE A 96 -15.48 4.24 1.42
N GLY A 97 -14.77 5.36 1.39
CA GLY A 97 -14.95 6.41 0.39
C GLY A 97 -13.61 6.90 -0.18
N PHE A 98 -13.58 7.23 -1.47
CA PHE A 98 -12.40 7.67 -2.24
C PHE A 98 -12.59 9.06 -2.86
N GLY A 99 -13.26 9.97 -2.20
CA GLY A 99 -13.66 11.23 -2.82
C GLY A 99 -14.88 11.08 -3.75
N GLU A 100 -15.34 12.21 -4.31
CA GLU A 100 -16.67 12.27 -4.96
C GLU A 100 -16.74 11.62 -6.35
N ALA A 101 -15.61 11.42 -7.03
CA ALA A 101 -15.56 10.98 -8.44
C ALA A 101 -14.87 9.62 -8.66
N ALA A 102 -14.61 8.86 -7.59
CA ALA A 102 -13.87 7.61 -7.71
C ALA A 102 -14.70 6.51 -8.39
N ARG A 103 -14.08 5.82 -9.34
CA ARG A 103 -14.63 4.66 -10.02
C ARG A 103 -13.83 3.40 -9.65
N PRO A 104 -14.41 2.20 -9.76
CA PRO A 104 -13.67 0.96 -9.48
C PRO A 104 -12.37 0.81 -10.26
N GLU A 105 -12.32 1.31 -11.50
CA GLU A 105 -11.13 1.31 -12.35
C GLU A 105 -9.99 2.24 -11.88
N ASP A 106 -10.27 3.18 -11.00
CA ASP A 106 -9.26 4.08 -10.42
C ASP A 106 -8.43 3.41 -9.31
N ILE A 107 -8.87 2.22 -8.86
CA ILE A 107 -8.22 1.44 -7.82
C ILE A 107 -7.61 0.19 -8.43
N ARG A 108 -6.33 -0.06 -8.17
CA ARG A 108 -5.63 -1.27 -8.61
C ARG A 108 -4.98 -1.98 -7.45
N VAL A 109 -4.83 -3.29 -7.60
CA VAL A 109 -4.16 -4.15 -6.62
C VAL A 109 -3.01 -4.89 -7.28
N MET A 110 -1.85 -4.85 -6.65
CA MET A 110 -0.73 -5.72 -6.94
C MET A 110 -0.62 -6.77 -5.84
N PHE A 111 -0.77 -8.05 -6.21
CA PHE A 111 -0.72 -9.17 -5.28
C PHE A 111 0.72 -9.65 -5.06
N GLN A 112 0.93 -10.40 -4.00
CA GLN A 112 2.20 -11.06 -3.68
C GLN A 112 2.69 -11.94 -4.85
N GLU A 113 1.80 -12.74 -5.43
CA GLU A 113 2.07 -13.45 -6.68
C GLU A 113 1.80 -12.54 -7.88
N PRO A 114 2.68 -12.50 -8.89
CA PRO A 114 2.51 -11.65 -10.08
C PRO A 114 1.25 -11.96 -10.91
N ARG A 115 0.72 -13.18 -10.82
CA ARG A 115 -0.49 -13.65 -11.52
C ARG A 115 -0.48 -13.28 -13.00
N LEU A 116 0.67 -13.48 -13.67
CA LEU A 116 0.77 -13.26 -15.10
C LEU A 116 0.05 -14.37 -15.85
N LEU A 117 -0.57 -14.01 -16.98
CA LEU A 117 -1.18 -14.97 -17.90
C LEU A 117 -0.07 -15.76 -18.60
N PRO A 118 0.12 -17.05 -18.34
CA PRO A 118 1.25 -17.80 -18.88
C PRO A 118 1.17 -18.02 -20.40
N TRP A 119 -0.05 -17.91 -20.95
CA TRP A 119 -0.35 -18.03 -22.38
C TRP A 119 -0.33 -16.70 -23.14
N ALA A 120 0.05 -15.59 -22.47
CA ALA A 120 0.15 -14.28 -23.09
C ALA A 120 1.58 -13.73 -22.96
N ARG A 121 2.06 -12.99 -23.95
CA ARG A 121 3.36 -12.32 -23.90
C ARG A 121 3.35 -11.19 -22.88
N VAL A 122 4.53 -10.71 -22.51
CA VAL A 122 4.71 -9.64 -21.52
C VAL A 122 3.88 -8.40 -21.85
N LEU A 123 3.95 -7.92 -23.10
CA LEU A 123 3.15 -6.76 -23.54
C LEU A 123 1.65 -6.99 -23.33
N SER A 124 1.14 -8.13 -23.80
CA SER A 124 -0.28 -8.47 -23.64
C SER A 124 -0.70 -8.67 -22.19
N ASN A 125 0.22 -9.10 -21.32
CA ASN A 125 -0.02 -9.12 -19.87
C ASN A 125 -0.22 -7.71 -19.30
N VAL A 126 0.54 -6.72 -19.78
CA VAL A 126 0.37 -5.32 -19.36
C VAL A 126 -0.93 -4.74 -19.90
N GLU A 127 -1.24 -4.97 -21.19
CA GLU A 127 -2.49 -4.51 -21.82
C GLU A 127 -3.76 -4.96 -21.07
N VAL A 128 -3.74 -6.12 -20.40
CA VAL A 128 -4.87 -6.58 -19.56
C VAL A 128 -5.23 -5.57 -18.47
N GLY A 129 -4.24 -4.81 -17.96
CA GLY A 129 -4.46 -3.77 -16.95
C GLY A 129 -5.32 -2.59 -17.43
N LEU A 130 -5.45 -2.40 -18.75
CA LEU A 130 -6.32 -1.39 -19.35
C LEU A 130 -7.82 -1.72 -19.21
N GLY A 131 -8.16 -2.97 -18.92
CA GLY A 131 -9.56 -3.37 -18.81
C GLY A 131 -10.35 -3.11 -20.08
N ARG A 132 -11.36 -2.24 -20.03
CA ARG A 132 -12.20 -1.88 -21.20
C ARG A 132 -11.43 -1.12 -22.27
N ASP A 133 -10.42 -0.34 -21.89
CA ASP A 133 -9.61 0.47 -22.82
C ASP A 133 -8.59 -0.39 -23.59
N ARG A 134 -8.53 -1.71 -23.36
CA ARG A 134 -7.62 -2.61 -24.09
C ARG A 134 -7.86 -2.62 -25.61
N ALA A 135 -9.05 -2.30 -26.05
CA ALA A 135 -9.40 -2.20 -27.48
C ALA A 135 -9.12 -0.81 -28.07
N SER A 136 -8.64 0.16 -27.29
CA SER A 136 -8.32 1.50 -27.80
C SER A 136 -7.11 1.48 -28.73
N ALA A 137 -7.05 2.43 -29.66
CA ALA A 137 -5.97 2.53 -30.64
C ALA A 137 -4.59 2.81 -30.00
N ASP A 138 -4.56 3.37 -28.78
CA ASP A 138 -3.36 3.72 -28.03
C ASP A 138 -2.95 2.65 -26.98
N ALA A 139 -3.73 1.57 -26.83
CA ALA A 139 -3.52 0.54 -25.81
C ALA A 139 -2.11 -0.03 -25.83
N GLN A 140 -1.59 -0.37 -27.00
CA GLN A 140 -0.24 -0.88 -27.15
C GLN A 140 0.81 0.16 -26.73
N ALA A 141 0.69 1.40 -27.16
CA ALA A 141 1.64 2.47 -26.80
C ALA A 141 1.65 2.74 -25.30
N ARG A 142 0.49 2.73 -24.65
CA ARG A 142 0.37 2.84 -23.17
C ARG A 142 1.06 1.67 -22.47
N ALA A 143 0.88 0.45 -22.96
CA ALA A 143 1.53 -0.73 -22.38
C ALA A 143 3.06 -0.72 -22.59
N GLU A 144 3.55 -0.27 -23.74
CA GLU A 144 4.98 -0.07 -23.98
C GLU A 144 5.57 1.00 -23.06
N THR A 145 4.88 2.12 -22.86
CA THR A 145 5.28 3.16 -21.91
C THR A 145 5.39 2.60 -20.47
N ALA A 146 4.35 1.88 -20.01
CA ALA A 146 4.36 1.27 -18.68
C ALA A 146 5.48 0.23 -18.50
N LEU A 147 5.85 -0.51 -19.56
CA LEU A 147 7.02 -1.40 -19.52
C LEU A 147 8.33 -0.62 -19.42
N GLY A 148 8.44 0.53 -20.08
CA GLY A 148 9.59 1.43 -19.96
C GLY A 148 9.76 1.97 -18.54
N GLU A 149 8.68 2.38 -17.89
CA GLU A 149 8.70 2.86 -16.49
C GLU A 149 9.30 1.83 -15.52
N VAL A 150 9.09 0.53 -15.78
CA VAL A 150 9.63 -0.56 -14.96
C VAL A 150 10.95 -1.14 -15.48
N GLY A 151 11.51 -0.59 -16.59
CA GLY A 151 12.77 -1.00 -17.20
C GLY A 151 12.73 -2.38 -17.83
N LEU A 152 11.66 -2.69 -18.59
CA LEU A 152 11.44 -3.98 -19.28
C LEU A 152 11.06 -3.83 -20.76
N ASP A 153 11.48 -2.75 -21.42
CA ASP A 153 11.20 -2.48 -22.86
C ASP A 153 11.65 -3.62 -23.76
N ASP A 154 12.80 -4.21 -23.45
CA ASP A 154 13.40 -5.30 -24.22
C ASP A 154 12.70 -6.65 -24.02
N LYS A 155 11.79 -6.76 -23.04
CA LYS A 155 11.08 -8.00 -22.68
C LYS A 155 9.68 -8.11 -23.25
N ARG A 156 9.16 -7.08 -23.96
CA ARG A 156 7.76 -7.00 -24.41
C ARG A 156 7.27 -8.23 -25.18
N ALA A 157 8.15 -8.84 -25.99
CA ALA A 157 7.81 -10.00 -26.82
C ALA A 157 8.06 -11.35 -26.11
N GLN A 158 8.56 -11.35 -24.88
CA GLN A 158 8.89 -12.57 -24.16
C GLN A 158 7.67 -13.21 -23.48
N TRP A 159 7.80 -14.47 -23.10
CA TRP A 159 6.81 -15.20 -22.32
C TRP A 159 7.12 -15.10 -20.82
N PRO A 160 6.10 -15.10 -19.93
CA PRO A 160 6.34 -15.08 -18.49
C PRO A 160 7.25 -16.18 -17.97
N ALA A 161 7.26 -17.35 -18.61
CA ALA A 161 8.05 -18.50 -18.19
C ALA A 161 9.57 -18.24 -18.17
N VAL A 162 10.06 -17.35 -19.04
CA VAL A 162 11.51 -17.07 -19.14
C VAL A 162 11.96 -15.91 -18.26
N LEU A 163 11.04 -15.26 -17.55
CA LEU A 163 11.33 -14.13 -16.68
C LEU A 163 11.76 -14.59 -15.29
N SER A 164 12.72 -13.86 -14.68
CA SER A 164 13.02 -14.00 -13.25
C SER A 164 11.83 -13.57 -12.36
N GLY A 165 11.83 -13.93 -11.09
CA GLY A 165 10.81 -13.53 -10.13
C GLY A 165 10.65 -12.00 -10.06
N GLY A 166 11.75 -11.26 -9.98
CA GLY A 166 11.75 -9.80 -9.97
C GLY A 166 11.23 -9.18 -11.27
N GLN A 167 11.56 -9.78 -12.42
CA GLN A 167 11.00 -9.33 -13.72
C GLN A 167 9.49 -9.58 -13.79
N LYS A 168 9.00 -10.72 -13.30
CA LYS A 168 7.55 -11.00 -13.21
C LYS A 168 6.84 -9.97 -12.34
N GLN A 169 7.43 -9.57 -11.20
CA GLN A 169 6.87 -8.55 -10.33
C GLN A 169 6.86 -7.17 -11.01
N ARG A 170 7.89 -6.81 -11.77
CA ARG A 170 7.91 -5.56 -12.56
C ARG A 170 6.83 -5.56 -13.65
N VAL A 171 6.58 -6.69 -14.33
CA VAL A 171 5.47 -6.81 -15.30
C VAL A 171 4.12 -6.65 -14.60
N ALA A 172 3.93 -7.23 -13.40
CA ALA A 172 2.71 -7.05 -12.62
C ALA A 172 2.52 -5.59 -12.19
N LEU A 173 3.61 -4.89 -11.84
CA LEU A 173 3.58 -3.45 -11.56
C LEU A 173 3.18 -2.66 -12.81
N ALA A 174 3.82 -2.88 -13.97
CA ALA A 174 3.46 -2.22 -15.23
C ALA A 174 1.98 -2.43 -15.59
N ARG A 175 1.47 -3.66 -15.39
CA ARG A 175 0.05 -3.98 -15.58
C ARG A 175 -0.87 -3.18 -14.65
N ALA A 176 -0.44 -2.91 -13.43
CA ALA A 176 -1.22 -2.09 -12.50
C ALA A 176 -1.16 -0.60 -12.86
N LEU A 177 -0.02 -0.12 -13.36
CA LEU A 177 0.23 1.30 -13.71
C LEU A 177 -0.37 1.74 -15.04
N VAL A 178 -0.52 0.82 -16.01
CA VAL A 178 -0.94 1.14 -17.40
C VAL A 178 -2.28 1.88 -17.50
N SER A 179 -3.15 1.71 -16.49
CA SER A 179 -4.43 2.41 -16.38
C SER A 179 -4.34 3.76 -15.66
N HIS A 180 -3.16 4.18 -15.21
CA HIS A 180 -2.92 5.37 -14.39
C HIS A 180 -3.85 5.44 -13.16
N PRO A 181 -3.74 4.46 -12.24
CA PRO A 181 -4.62 4.36 -11.09
C PRO A 181 -4.48 5.58 -10.19
N ARG A 182 -5.56 5.93 -9.50
CA ARG A 182 -5.57 6.97 -8.46
C ARG A 182 -5.20 6.41 -7.09
N VAL A 183 -5.49 5.12 -6.88
CA VAL A 183 -5.12 4.37 -5.68
C VAL A 183 -4.48 3.06 -6.10
N LEU A 184 -3.28 2.77 -5.59
CA LEU A 184 -2.58 1.51 -5.83
C LEU A 184 -2.30 0.80 -4.51
N ALA A 185 -2.91 -0.37 -4.36
CA ALA A 185 -2.78 -1.22 -3.19
C ALA A 185 -1.81 -2.38 -3.48
N PHE A 186 -0.91 -2.66 -2.54
CA PHE A 186 0.11 -3.69 -2.63
C PHE A 186 -0.08 -4.70 -1.51
N ASP A 187 -0.34 -5.96 -1.85
CA ASP A 187 -0.47 -7.07 -0.90
C ASP A 187 0.83 -7.88 -0.89
N GLU A 188 1.74 -7.57 0.03
CA GLU A 188 3.08 -8.20 0.20
C GLU A 188 3.89 -8.32 -1.11
N PRO A 189 4.04 -7.26 -1.92
CA PRO A 189 4.54 -7.33 -3.30
C PRO A 189 6.00 -7.77 -3.40
N LEU A 190 6.76 -7.71 -2.30
CA LEU A 190 8.20 -7.97 -2.27
C LEU A 190 8.58 -9.21 -1.45
N GLY A 191 7.61 -9.89 -0.83
CA GLY A 191 7.85 -11.00 0.09
C GLY A 191 8.57 -12.21 -0.53
N ALA A 192 8.36 -12.47 -1.82
CA ALA A 192 8.98 -13.60 -2.54
C ALA A 192 10.32 -13.26 -3.22
N LEU A 193 10.86 -12.04 -3.03
CA LEU A 193 12.08 -11.58 -3.70
C LEU A 193 13.32 -11.78 -2.82
N ASP A 194 14.47 -12.09 -3.46
CA ASP A 194 15.77 -12.03 -2.80
C ASP A 194 16.13 -10.61 -2.37
N ALA A 195 17.09 -10.44 -1.47
CA ALA A 195 17.42 -9.17 -0.84
C ALA A 195 17.80 -8.07 -1.84
N LEU A 196 18.60 -8.37 -2.86
CA LEU A 196 19.06 -7.37 -3.83
C LEU A 196 17.93 -6.95 -4.79
N THR A 197 17.17 -7.92 -5.26
CA THR A 197 15.99 -7.69 -6.10
C THR A 197 14.93 -6.89 -5.34
N ARG A 198 14.72 -7.17 -4.03
CA ARG A 198 13.81 -6.43 -3.16
C ARG A 198 14.21 -4.96 -3.05
N ILE A 199 15.49 -4.66 -2.81
CA ILE A 199 16.00 -3.29 -2.76
C ILE A 199 15.77 -2.55 -4.10
N SER A 200 16.08 -3.22 -5.20
CA SER A 200 15.87 -2.66 -6.54
C SER A 200 14.37 -2.36 -6.80
N MET A 201 13.49 -3.26 -6.36
CA MET A 201 12.05 -3.09 -6.53
C MET A 201 11.49 -1.99 -5.63
N GLN A 202 11.98 -1.84 -4.40
CA GLN A 202 11.59 -0.72 -3.52
C GLN A 202 11.94 0.64 -4.12
N ARG A 203 13.15 0.80 -4.67
CA ARG A 203 13.55 2.02 -5.37
C ARG A 203 12.68 2.30 -6.59
N LEU A 204 12.29 1.26 -7.32
CA LEU A 204 11.38 1.37 -8.45
C LEU A 204 9.99 1.85 -8.00
N LEU A 205 9.43 1.24 -6.96
CA LEU A 205 8.13 1.61 -6.40
C LEU A 205 8.11 3.06 -5.91
N GLU A 206 9.15 3.48 -5.17
CA GLU A 206 9.28 4.86 -4.68
C GLU A 206 9.34 5.85 -5.84
N ARG A 207 10.16 5.60 -6.86
CA ARG A 207 10.28 6.45 -8.04
C ARG A 207 8.95 6.58 -8.78
N VAL A 208 8.31 5.45 -9.11
CA VAL A 208 7.05 5.46 -9.88
C VAL A 208 5.94 6.15 -9.08
N TRP A 209 5.88 5.94 -7.76
CA TRP A 209 4.92 6.63 -6.91
C TRP A 209 5.16 8.15 -6.90
N GLN A 210 6.41 8.61 -6.80
CA GLN A 210 6.77 10.03 -6.87
C GLN A 210 6.42 10.64 -8.23
N ASP A 211 6.68 9.92 -9.32
CA ASP A 211 6.43 10.39 -10.69
C ASP A 211 4.93 10.45 -11.01
N GLN A 212 4.14 9.50 -10.56
CA GLN A 212 2.71 9.40 -10.90
C GLN A 212 1.77 10.01 -9.85
N GLY A 213 2.17 10.12 -8.59
CA GLY A 213 1.43 10.81 -7.53
C GLY A 213 0.13 10.12 -7.09
N PHE A 214 -0.01 8.82 -7.27
CA PHE A 214 -1.16 8.05 -6.77
C PHE A 214 -1.08 7.85 -5.25
N THR A 215 -2.23 7.60 -4.60
CA THR A 215 -2.27 7.17 -3.20
C THR A 215 -1.84 5.72 -3.11
N ALA A 216 -0.81 5.41 -2.30
CA ALA A 216 -0.23 4.09 -2.16
C ALA A 216 -0.59 3.46 -0.82
N ILE A 217 -1.02 2.19 -0.84
CA ILE A 217 -1.30 1.40 0.36
C ILE A 217 -0.49 0.11 0.27
N LEU A 218 0.49 -0.06 1.14
CA LEU A 218 1.37 -1.23 1.19
C LEU A 218 1.03 -2.09 2.40
N VAL A 219 0.57 -3.31 2.17
CA VAL A 219 0.51 -4.34 3.21
C VAL A 219 1.80 -5.14 3.19
N THR A 220 2.48 -5.20 4.33
CA THR A 220 3.70 -5.99 4.51
C THR A 220 3.84 -6.48 5.95
N HIS A 221 4.61 -7.54 6.15
CA HIS A 221 5.06 -8.00 7.47
C HIS A 221 6.47 -7.50 7.80
N ASP A 222 7.15 -6.83 6.86
CA ASP A 222 8.51 -6.32 7.01
C ASP A 222 8.46 -4.82 7.41
N VAL A 223 8.77 -4.52 8.68
CA VAL A 223 8.77 -3.15 9.21
C VAL A 223 9.85 -2.31 8.54
N ALA A 224 11.02 -2.89 8.21
CA ALA A 224 12.09 -2.18 7.50
C ALA A 224 11.62 -1.72 6.10
N GLU A 225 10.80 -2.54 5.41
CA GLU A 225 10.16 -2.17 4.15
C GLU A 225 9.17 -1.01 4.34
N ALA A 226 8.33 -1.10 5.36
CA ALA A 226 7.32 -0.09 5.67
C ALA A 226 7.96 1.29 5.93
N VAL A 227 8.97 1.37 6.82
CA VAL A 227 9.63 2.65 7.13
C VAL A 227 10.50 3.17 5.99
N ALA A 228 11.00 2.29 5.11
CA ALA A 228 11.77 2.72 3.94
C ALA A 228 10.88 3.40 2.88
N LEU A 229 9.65 2.93 2.67
CA LEU A 229 8.78 3.36 1.58
C LEU A 229 7.69 4.36 2.01
N ALA A 230 7.06 4.16 3.17
CA ALA A 230 5.85 4.87 3.52
C ALA A 230 6.09 6.23 4.20
N ASP A 231 5.17 7.17 4.03
CA ASP A 231 5.12 8.43 4.80
C ASP A 231 4.47 8.20 6.16
N ARG A 232 3.71 7.11 6.30
CA ARG A 232 2.96 6.76 7.51
C ARG A 232 2.83 5.25 7.62
N VAL A 233 3.06 4.72 8.81
CA VAL A 233 2.95 3.28 9.11
C VAL A 233 1.83 3.06 10.10
N LEU A 234 0.88 2.21 9.71
CA LEU A 234 -0.23 1.77 10.56
C LEU A 234 0.05 0.36 11.07
N VAL A 235 -0.04 0.17 12.37
CA VAL A 235 0.06 -1.15 13.00
C VAL A 235 -1.33 -1.68 13.26
N ILE A 236 -1.67 -2.84 12.68
CA ILE A 236 -2.95 -3.51 12.94
C ILE A 236 -2.72 -4.66 13.91
N GLU A 237 -3.51 -4.65 14.99
CA GLU A 237 -3.58 -5.70 15.99
C GLU A 237 -5.05 -5.98 16.33
N ASP A 238 -5.41 -7.24 16.45
CA ASP A 238 -6.76 -7.71 16.81
C ASP A 238 -7.90 -7.02 16.01
N GLY A 239 -7.65 -6.79 14.74
CA GLY A 239 -8.62 -6.16 13.85
C GLY A 239 -8.83 -4.66 14.06
N ARG A 240 -7.92 -3.97 14.77
CA ARG A 240 -7.93 -2.51 15.04
C ARG A 240 -6.62 -1.87 14.63
N ILE A 241 -6.62 -0.56 14.42
CA ILE A 241 -5.39 0.22 14.31
C ILE A 241 -4.89 0.47 15.75
N ALA A 242 -3.80 -0.21 16.12
CA ALA A 242 -3.17 -0.07 17.43
C ALA A 242 -2.23 1.13 17.47
N HIS A 243 -1.42 1.33 16.40
CA HIS A 243 -0.50 2.46 16.30
C HIS A 243 -0.59 3.10 14.93
N ASP A 244 -0.35 4.41 14.91
CA ASP A 244 -0.38 5.28 13.74
C ASP A 244 0.85 6.19 13.78
N VAL A 245 1.87 5.88 12.98
CA VAL A 245 3.22 6.45 13.08
C VAL A 245 3.57 7.21 11.81
N ASN A 246 3.83 8.51 11.90
CA ASN A 246 4.39 9.28 10.79
C ASN A 246 5.88 8.99 10.63
N VAL A 247 6.32 8.91 9.37
CA VAL A 247 7.74 8.70 9.02
C VAL A 247 8.32 10.04 8.57
N ASP A 248 8.74 10.88 9.54
CA ASP A 248 9.26 12.24 9.29
C ASP A 248 10.74 12.22 8.88
N ILE A 249 11.14 11.20 8.11
CA ILE A 249 12.50 11.04 7.57
C ILE A 249 12.48 11.42 6.09
N PRO A 250 13.28 12.42 5.66
CA PRO A 250 13.27 12.91 4.28
C PRO A 250 13.74 11.83 3.28
N ARG A 251 13.18 11.87 2.06
CA ARG A 251 13.63 11.04 0.93
C ARG A 251 14.81 11.72 0.20
N PRO A 252 15.73 10.97 -0.42
CA PRO A 252 15.81 9.50 -0.43
C PRO A 252 16.31 8.93 0.92
N ARG A 253 15.59 7.96 1.45
CA ARG A 253 15.93 7.31 2.71
C ARG A 253 17.08 6.33 2.53
N ARG A 254 18.15 6.49 3.32
CA ARG A 254 19.32 5.60 3.26
C ARG A 254 19.12 4.41 4.19
N ARG A 255 19.08 3.21 3.63
CA ARG A 255 19.05 1.98 4.44
C ARG A 255 20.23 1.94 5.41
N GLY A 256 19.95 1.50 6.65
CA GLY A 256 20.97 1.43 7.69
C GLY A 256 21.32 2.79 8.33
N SER A 257 20.60 3.88 8.00
CA SER A 257 20.73 5.13 8.78
C SER A 257 20.21 4.94 10.19
N ALA A 258 20.80 5.65 11.15
CA ALA A 258 20.42 5.58 12.56
C ALA A 258 18.92 5.89 12.77
N ASP A 259 18.40 6.90 12.05
CA ASP A 259 17.01 7.33 12.18
C ASP A 259 16.02 6.24 11.71
N LEU A 260 16.30 5.59 10.55
CA LEU A 260 15.46 4.47 10.07
C LEU A 260 15.52 3.27 11.03
N ALA A 261 16.72 2.92 11.50
CA ALA A 261 16.90 1.81 12.43
C ALA A 261 16.22 2.07 13.80
N ALA A 262 16.25 3.31 14.28
CA ALA A 262 15.57 3.70 15.52
C ALA A 262 14.05 3.60 15.37
N LEU A 263 13.49 4.09 14.26
CA LEU A 263 12.06 4.03 13.98
C LEU A 263 11.58 2.59 13.79
N GLU A 264 12.31 1.78 13.01
CA GLU A 264 12.05 0.35 12.83
C GLU A 264 12.05 -0.38 14.17
N GLY A 265 13.10 -0.18 14.99
CA GLY A 265 13.22 -0.78 16.31
C GLY A 265 12.11 -0.37 17.28
N SER A 266 11.56 0.83 17.12
CA SER A 266 10.41 1.30 17.89
C SER A 266 9.14 0.55 17.53
N ILE A 267 8.80 0.50 16.24
CA ILE A 267 7.60 -0.20 15.75
C ILE A 267 7.67 -1.70 16.07
N LEU A 268 8.87 -2.31 15.94
CA LEU A 268 9.07 -3.72 16.28
C LEU A 268 8.85 -3.98 17.77
N ARG A 269 9.32 -3.10 18.67
CA ARG A 269 9.08 -3.25 20.10
C ARG A 269 7.59 -3.19 20.46
N ASP A 270 6.84 -2.34 19.78
CA ASP A 270 5.41 -2.23 20.03
C ASP A 270 4.68 -3.49 19.55
N LEU A 271 5.01 -4.00 18.35
CA LEU A 271 4.48 -5.27 17.82
C LEU A 271 4.82 -6.49 18.68
N LEU A 272 5.98 -6.48 19.38
CA LEU A 272 6.40 -7.60 20.23
C LEU A 272 5.74 -7.55 21.60
N LYS A 273 5.55 -6.36 22.18
CA LYS A 273 4.89 -6.20 23.50
C LYS A 273 3.46 -6.70 23.51
N SER A 274 2.74 -6.47 22.43
CA SER A 274 1.34 -6.94 22.29
C SER A 274 1.22 -8.47 22.13
N GLY A 275 2.33 -9.19 21.99
CA GLY A 275 2.37 -10.64 21.87
C GLY A 275 2.69 -11.42 23.14
N ASP A 276 3.09 -10.71 24.21
CA ASP A 276 3.48 -11.30 25.49
C ASP A 276 2.34 -11.26 26.55
N ASP A 277 1.07 -11.15 26.13
CA ASP A 277 -0.06 -11.27 27.05
C ASP A 277 -0.19 -12.74 27.53
N PRO A 278 -0.03 -13.02 28.84
CA PRO A 278 0.02 -14.39 29.38
C PRO A 278 -1.31 -15.15 29.33
N SER A 279 -2.35 -14.61 28.68
CA SER A 279 -3.68 -15.22 28.59
C SER A 279 -3.85 -16.27 27.48
N ASP A 280 -2.82 -16.55 26.67
CA ASP A 280 -2.83 -17.55 25.59
C ASP A 280 -2.02 -18.83 25.90
N GLN A 281 -1.95 -19.25 27.18
CA GLN A 281 -1.43 -20.56 27.61
C GLN A 281 -2.53 -21.45 28.19
#